data_6bcb0fb82ea983d677c2209aaeb0522e
#
_entry.id   6bcb0fb82ea983d677c2209aaeb0522e
#
_cell.length_a   1.000
_cell.length_b   1.000
_cell.length_c   1.000
_cell.angle_alpha   90.00
_cell.angle_beta   90.00
_cell.angle_gamma   90.00
#
_symmetry.space_group_name_H-M   'P 1'
#
loop_
_entity.id
_entity.type
_entity.pdbx_description
1 polymer ?
#
loop_
_entity_poly.entity_id
_entity_poly.type
_entity_poly.pdbx_seq_one_letter_code
_entity_poly.pdbx_strand_id
1 'polypeptide(L)'
;KIETWNDGIGDEWREFLPKIINKHNKIFCEKYKINATVNNYLNELMNGKPLENITPIVSEIRMIKSDEELKIARHTGEVAMAMMEGAKSVIGHNVPEYEIAIAQSQAGTRKAAQLLQDHYPKSINMSPNIHFLSAISSGKDLPKTHHRASTKLVKKGDPIFVCYCGS
;
A
#
# COMPACT_ATOMS: atom_id res chain seq x y z
N LYS A 1 3.86 -24.95 3.41
CA LYS A 1 3.26 -24.98 4.76
C LYS A 1 3.08 -23.52 5.22
N ILE A 2 1.87 -23.15 5.63
CA ILE A 2 1.59 -21.85 6.22
C ILE A 2 1.73 -22.02 7.73
N GLU A 3 2.60 -21.24 8.34
CA GLU A 3 2.68 -21.11 9.79
C GLU A 3 1.85 -19.89 10.20
N THR A 4 1.08 -20.03 11.25
CA THR A 4 0.31 -18.94 11.84
C THR A 4 0.93 -18.57 13.18
N TRP A 5 0.97 -17.30 13.49
CA TRP A 5 1.28 -16.82 14.84
C TRP A 5 0.12 -15.98 15.40
N ASN A 6 0.06 -15.85 16.68
CA ASN A 6 -0.90 -14.97 17.35
C ASN A 6 -0.33 -13.55 17.46
N ASP A 7 -1.18 -12.58 17.69
CA ASP A 7 -0.79 -11.20 18.01
C ASP A 7 -0.10 -11.14 19.38
N GLY A 8 1.13 -11.63 19.42
CA GLY A 8 1.97 -11.66 20.60
C GLY A 8 2.89 -10.45 20.68
N ILE A 9 4.10 -10.69 21.15
CA ILE A 9 5.14 -9.66 21.32
C ILE A 9 5.76 -9.19 19.99
N GLY A 10 5.40 -9.84 18.87
CA GLY A 10 5.91 -9.50 17.53
C GLY A 10 7.25 -10.13 17.19
N ASP A 11 7.76 -11.03 18.01
CA ASP A 11 9.06 -11.70 17.85
C ASP A 11 8.96 -13.21 17.54
N GLU A 12 7.76 -13.72 17.29
CA GLU A 12 7.51 -15.15 17.02
C GLU A 12 8.28 -15.67 15.81
N TRP A 13 8.59 -14.81 14.86
CA TRP A 13 9.45 -15.15 13.72
C TRP A 13 10.84 -15.67 14.17
N ARG A 14 11.34 -15.29 15.34
CA ARG A 14 12.58 -15.81 15.92
C ARG A 14 12.50 -17.28 16.29
N GLU A 15 11.31 -17.80 16.56
CA GLU A 15 11.11 -19.22 16.83
C GLU A 15 10.99 -20.04 15.53
N PHE A 16 10.40 -19.45 14.49
CA PHE A 16 10.15 -20.14 13.23
C PHE A 16 11.36 -20.15 12.30
N LEU A 17 12.07 -19.05 12.19
CA LEU A 17 13.20 -18.92 11.27
C LEU A 17 14.29 -19.98 11.50
N PRO A 18 14.73 -20.31 12.71
CA PRO A 18 15.72 -21.36 12.93
C PRO A 18 15.26 -22.72 12.43
N LYS A 19 13.96 -23.05 12.59
CA LYS A 19 13.38 -24.32 12.15
C LYS A 19 13.40 -24.49 10.63
N ILE A 20 13.35 -23.37 9.91
CA ILE A 20 13.41 -23.33 8.46
C ILE A 20 14.86 -23.30 7.98
N ILE A 21 15.65 -22.40 8.54
CA ILE A 21 17.01 -22.09 8.08
C ILE A 21 17.99 -23.20 8.34
N ASN A 22 17.93 -23.88 9.50
CA ASN A 22 18.84 -24.95 9.88
C ASN A 22 18.86 -26.14 8.92
N LYS A 23 17.87 -26.25 8.05
CA LYS A 23 17.77 -27.29 7.02
C LYS A 23 18.47 -26.93 5.72
N HIS A 24 18.93 -25.70 5.56
CA HIS A 24 19.48 -25.16 4.31
C HIS A 24 20.87 -24.58 4.48
N ASN A 25 21.70 -24.81 3.46
CA ASN A 25 23.08 -24.30 3.45
C ASN A 25 23.20 -22.88 2.88
N LYS A 26 22.17 -22.40 2.21
CA LYS A 26 22.09 -21.07 1.61
C LYS A 26 20.75 -20.43 1.87
N ILE A 27 20.76 -19.14 2.15
CA ILE A 27 19.56 -18.31 2.32
C ILE A 27 19.60 -17.18 1.31
N PHE A 28 18.50 -17.01 0.61
CA PHE A 28 18.27 -15.93 -0.32
C PHE A 28 17.27 -14.95 0.28
N CYS A 29 17.59 -13.66 0.26
CA CYS A 29 16.69 -12.62 0.75
C CYS A 29 16.84 -11.33 -0.07
N GLU A 30 15.85 -10.46 -0.02
CA GLU A 30 15.98 -9.09 -0.56
C GLU A 30 16.80 -8.23 0.40
N LYS A 31 18.09 -8.49 0.46
CA LYS A 31 19.05 -8.02 1.48
C LYS A 31 18.94 -6.53 1.82
N TYR A 32 18.58 -5.70 0.84
CA TYR A 32 18.51 -4.25 1.01
C TYR A 32 17.08 -3.76 1.40
N LYS A 33 16.10 -4.66 1.46
CA LYS A 33 14.71 -4.34 1.77
C LYS A 33 14.26 -4.88 3.12
N ILE A 34 14.95 -5.88 3.65
CA ILE A 34 14.60 -6.45 4.95
C ILE A 34 14.97 -5.50 6.08
N ASN A 35 14.19 -5.54 7.14
CA ASN A 35 14.45 -4.78 8.36
C ASN A 35 15.82 -5.15 8.94
N ALA A 36 16.54 -4.15 9.47
CA ALA A 36 17.87 -4.36 10.04
C ALA A 36 17.92 -5.40 11.16
N THR A 37 16.89 -5.43 12.03
CA THR A 37 16.76 -6.42 13.10
C THR A 37 16.68 -7.84 12.54
N VAL A 38 15.85 -8.06 11.52
CA VAL A 38 15.73 -9.35 10.85
C VAL A 38 17.03 -9.72 10.14
N ASN A 39 17.65 -8.77 9.44
CA ASN A 39 18.93 -9.01 8.76
C ASN A 39 20.04 -9.44 9.74
N ASN A 40 20.16 -8.76 10.86
CA ASN A 40 21.15 -9.09 11.89
C ASN A 40 20.92 -10.50 12.44
N TYR A 41 19.67 -10.83 12.78
CA TYR A 41 19.32 -12.15 13.28
C TYR A 41 19.57 -13.26 12.25
N LEU A 42 19.26 -13.03 10.98
CA LEU A 42 19.58 -13.97 9.92
C LEU A 42 21.08 -14.22 9.80
N ASN A 43 21.91 -13.16 9.89
CA ASN A 43 23.36 -13.31 9.89
C ASN A 43 23.89 -14.12 11.08
N GLU A 44 23.32 -13.92 12.27
CA GLU A 44 23.64 -14.70 13.47
C GLU A 44 23.30 -16.19 13.24
N LEU A 45 22.08 -16.49 12.76
CA LEU A 45 21.63 -17.86 12.50
C LEU A 45 22.48 -18.56 11.43
N MET A 46 22.95 -17.82 10.43
CA MET A 46 23.76 -18.36 9.35
C MET A 46 25.21 -18.65 9.78
N ASN A 47 25.64 -18.21 10.97
CA ASN A 47 26.95 -18.49 11.54
C ASN A 47 28.10 -18.28 10.54
N GLY A 48 28.14 -17.13 9.92
CA GLY A 48 29.15 -16.72 8.93
C GLY A 48 28.93 -17.21 7.50
N LYS A 49 27.87 -17.98 7.22
CA LYS A 49 27.46 -18.30 5.85
C LYS A 49 26.82 -17.06 5.20
N PRO A 50 27.10 -16.79 3.91
CA PRO A 50 26.60 -15.57 3.27
C PRO A 50 25.08 -15.62 3.05
N LEU A 51 24.42 -14.48 3.31
CA LEU A 51 23.08 -14.21 2.81
C LEU A 51 23.21 -13.75 1.35
N GLU A 52 22.61 -14.50 0.45
CA GLU A 52 22.58 -14.19 -0.98
C GLU A 52 21.48 -13.16 -1.29
N ASN A 53 21.79 -12.18 -2.14
CA ASN A 53 20.81 -11.16 -2.52
C ASN A 53 19.98 -11.63 -3.71
N ILE A 54 18.68 -11.83 -3.50
CA ILE A 54 17.73 -12.23 -4.55
C ILE A 54 17.00 -11.04 -5.21
N THR A 55 17.24 -9.81 -4.76
CA THR A 55 16.52 -8.63 -5.26
C THR A 55 16.54 -8.51 -6.80
N PRO A 56 17.65 -8.75 -7.52
CA PRO A 56 17.64 -8.66 -8.97
C PRO A 56 16.66 -9.66 -9.61
N ILE A 57 16.66 -10.91 -9.15
CA ILE A 57 15.79 -11.97 -9.67
C ILE A 57 14.32 -11.65 -9.39
N VAL A 58 14.00 -11.25 -8.17
CA VAL A 58 12.63 -10.85 -7.79
C VAL A 58 12.17 -9.64 -8.62
N SER A 59 13.05 -8.68 -8.84
CA SER A 59 12.74 -7.50 -9.66
C SER A 59 12.45 -7.89 -11.11
N GLU A 60 13.22 -8.78 -11.69
CA GLU A 60 13.02 -9.29 -13.05
C GLU A 60 11.67 -10.04 -13.19
N ILE A 61 11.39 -10.96 -12.26
CA ILE A 61 10.12 -11.70 -12.24
C ILE A 61 8.92 -10.74 -12.14
N ARG A 62 9.05 -9.68 -11.33
CA ARG A 62 7.96 -8.71 -11.12
C ARG A 62 7.81 -7.70 -12.25
N MET A 63 8.73 -7.60 -13.17
CA MET A 63 8.60 -6.70 -14.32
C MET A 63 7.51 -7.14 -15.29
N ILE A 64 7.37 -8.43 -15.52
CA ILE A 64 6.33 -9.00 -16.39
C ILE A 64 5.18 -9.45 -15.51
N LYS A 65 4.00 -8.86 -15.72
CA LYS A 65 2.79 -9.16 -14.95
C LYS A 65 2.02 -10.30 -15.59
N SER A 66 1.47 -11.18 -14.75
CA SER A 66 0.51 -12.19 -15.18
C SER A 66 -0.83 -11.57 -15.58
N ASP A 67 -1.69 -12.34 -16.25
CA ASP A 67 -3.03 -11.88 -16.63
C ASP A 67 -3.89 -11.55 -15.39
N GLU A 68 -3.73 -12.31 -14.30
CA GLU A 68 -4.39 -12.06 -13.04
C GLU A 68 -3.92 -10.75 -12.40
N GLU A 69 -2.62 -10.49 -12.39
CA GLU A 69 -2.07 -9.21 -11.89
C GLU A 69 -2.54 -8.03 -12.74
N LEU A 70 -2.60 -8.20 -14.08
CA LEU A 70 -3.14 -7.17 -14.99
C LEU A 70 -4.63 -6.92 -14.74
N LYS A 71 -5.41 -7.96 -14.44
CA LYS A 71 -6.81 -7.83 -14.06
C LYS A 71 -6.96 -7.02 -12.77
N ILE A 72 -6.19 -7.35 -11.75
CA ILE A 72 -6.18 -6.62 -10.47
C ILE A 72 -5.77 -5.16 -10.70
N ALA A 73 -4.75 -4.91 -11.51
CA ALA A 73 -4.31 -3.55 -11.84
C ALA A 73 -5.40 -2.72 -12.53
N ARG A 74 -6.19 -3.32 -13.42
CA ARG A 74 -7.35 -2.65 -14.05
C ARG A 74 -8.42 -2.30 -13.02
N HIS A 75 -8.78 -3.23 -12.14
CA HIS A 75 -9.75 -2.97 -11.07
C HIS A 75 -9.26 -1.89 -10.10
N THR A 76 -7.97 -1.91 -9.76
CA THR A 76 -7.36 -0.83 -8.96
C THR A 76 -7.45 0.52 -9.69
N GLY A 77 -7.27 0.53 -11.00
CA GLY A 77 -7.49 1.72 -11.83
C GLY A 77 -8.93 2.24 -11.77
N GLU A 78 -9.93 1.36 -11.74
CA GLU A 78 -11.34 1.76 -11.59
C GLU A 78 -11.62 2.38 -10.21
N VAL A 79 -11.00 1.83 -9.15
CA VAL A 79 -11.06 2.43 -7.81
C VAL A 79 -10.44 3.82 -7.82
N ALA A 80 -9.29 3.96 -8.45
CA ALA A 80 -8.59 5.22 -8.60
C ALA A 80 -9.44 6.29 -9.32
N MET A 81 -10.09 5.91 -10.40
CA MET A 81 -11.00 6.81 -11.12
C MET A 81 -12.18 7.22 -10.25
N ALA A 82 -12.80 6.29 -9.53
CA ALA A 82 -13.89 6.60 -8.62
C ALA A 82 -13.46 7.58 -7.52
N MET A 83 -12.25 7.42 -6.98
CA MET A 83 -11.66 8.35 -6.00
C MET A 83 -11.53 9.76 -6.56
N MET A 84 -11.01 9.89 -7.78
CA MET A 84 -10.83 11.21 -8.42
C MET A 84 -12.18 11.88 -8.73
N GLU A 85 -13.16 11.12 -9.23
CA GLU A 85 -14.50 11.66 -9.48
C GLU A 85 -15.21 12.04 -8.17
N GLY A 86 -15.04 11.25 -7.10
CA GLY A 86 -15.55 11.58 -5.77
C GLY A 86 -14.95 12.90 -5.25
N ALA A 87 -13.65 13.08 -5.34
CA ALA A 87 -12.99 14.34 -4.97
C ALA A 87 -13.53 15.52 -5.81
N LYS A 88 -13.58 15.37 -7.13
CA LYS A 88 -14.05 16.37 -8.07
C LYS A 88 -15.47 16.81 -7.81
N SER A 89 -16.34 15.91 -7.41
CA SER A 89 -17.78 16.18 -7.20
C SER A 89 -18.06 17.18 -6.08
N VAL A 90 -17.14 17.35 -5.14
CA VAL A 90 -17.33 18.24 -3.97
C VAL A 90 -16.43 19.48 -4.00
N ILE A 91 -15.51 19.57 -4.96
CA ILE A 91 -14.67 20.77 -5.10
C ILE A 91 -15.54 22.00 -5.37
N GLY A 92 -15.43 23.00 -4.50
CA GLY A 92 -16.20 24.23 -4.63
C GLY A 92 -15.72 25.35 -3.71
N HIS A 93 -16.26 26.56 -3.94
CA HIS A 93 -15.96 27.70 -3.09
C HIS A 93 -16.46 27.44 -1.66
N ASN A 94 -15.63 27.77 -0.67
CA ASN A 94 -15.88 27.53 0.77
C ASN A 94 -16.00 26.07 1.19
N VAL A 95 -15.63 25.11 0.35
CA VAL A 95 -15.48 23.72 0.75
C VAL A 95 -14.12 23.54 1.43
N PRO A 96 -14.03 22.98 2.65
CA PRO A 96 -12.75 22.71 3.27
C PRO A 96 -12.03 21.53 2.59
N GLU A 97 -10.70 21.58 2.55
CA GLU A 97 -9.88 20.55 1.88
C GLU A 97 -10.16 19.13 2.40
N TYR A 98 -10.45 18.98 3.71
CA TYR A 98 -10.73 17.66 4.28
C TYR A 98 -12.02 17.00 3.74
N GLU A 99 -13.03 17.79 3.34
CA GLU A 99 -14.25 17.23 2.71
C GLU A 99 -13.93 16.60 1.36
N ILE A 100 -12.99 17.18 0.62
CA ILE A 100 -12.51 16.58 -0.64
C ILE A 100 -11.85 15.22 -0.37
N ALA A 101 -11.04 15.13 0.69
CA ALA A 101 -10.40 13.87 1.10
C ALA A 101 -11.42 12.82 1.54
N ILE A 102 -12.47 13.21 2.28
CA ILE A 102 -13.55 12.32 2.71
C ILE A 102 -14.29 11.79 1.48
N ALA A 103 -14.71 12.64 0.57
CA ALA A 103 -15.42 12.25 -0.64
C ALA A 103 -14.58 11.30 -1.51
N GLN A 104 -13.28 11.57 -1.64
CA GLN A 104 -12.33 10.71 -2.32
C GLN A 104 -12.29 9.31 -1.70
N SER A 105 -12.11 9.22 -0.39
CA SER A 105 -12.03 7.97 0.36
C SER A 105 -13.33 7.17 0.27
N GLN A 106 -14.47 7.81 0.47
CA GLN A 106 -15.78 7.16 0.40
C GLN A 106 -16.06 6.57 -0.98
N ALA A 107 -15.78 7.31 -2.04
CA ALA A 107 -16.00 6.84 -3.41
C ALA A 107 -15.12 5.62 -3.72
N GLY A 108 -13.84 5.67 -3.36
CA GLY A 108 -12.91 4.57 -3.54
C GLY A 108 -13.31 3.31 -2.76
N THR A 109 -13.66 3.46 -1.48
CA THR A 109 -14.09 2.34 -0.63
C THR A 109 -15.34 1.66 -1.18
N ARG A 110 -16.35 2.44 -1.62
CA ARG A 110 -17.57 1.87 -2.24
C ARG A 110 -17.27 1.13 -3.53
N LYS A 111 -16.41 1.69 -4.39
CA LYS A 111 -16.00 1.01 -5.64
C LYS A 111 -15.20 -0.25 -5.37
N ALA A 112 -14.28 -0.23 -4.41
CA ALA A 112 -13.53 -1.41 -4.00
C ALA A 112 -14.46 -2.50 -3.45
N ALA A 113 -15.42 -2.15 -2.60
CA ALA A 113 -16.42 -3.09 -2.08
C ALA A 113 -17.22 -3.76 -3.20
N GLN A 114 -17.68 -2.98 -4.17
CA GLN A 114 -18.38 -3.50 -5.35
C GLN A 114 -17.52 -4.50 -6.12
N LEU A 115 -16.27 -4.12 -6.45
CA LEU A 115 -15.37 -5.00 -7.21
C LEU A 115 -15.02 -6.28 -6.45
N LEU A 116 -14.85 -6.22 -5.12
CA LEU A 116 -14.64 -7.40 -4.29
C LEU A 116 -15.83 -8.35 -4.37
N GLN A 117 -17.05 -7.84 -4.27
CA GLN A 117 -18.26 -8.66 -4.37
C GLN A 117 -18.42 -9.28 -5.76
N ASP A 118 -18.20 -8.51 -6.81
CA ASP A 118 -18.48 -8.94 -8.19
C ASP A 118 -17.41 -9.91 -8.73
N HIS A 119 -16.15 -9.73 -8.33
CA HIS A 119 -15.02 -10.43 -8.96
C HIS A 119 -14.20 -11.31 -8.01
N TYR A 120 -14.31 -11.12 -6.69
CA TYR A 120 -13.46 -11.82 -5.71
C TYR A 120 -14.28 -12.46 -4.57
N PRO A 121 -15.24 -13.34 -4.88
CA PRO A 121 -16.16 -13.89 -3.86
C PRO A 121 -15.46 -14.70 -2.75
N LYS A 122 -14.24 -15.21 -3.00
CA LYS A 122 -13.43 -15.88 -1.99
C LYS A 122 -12.76 -14.92 -1.00
N SER A 123 -12.79 -13.64 -1.30
CA SER A 123 -12.13 -12.59 -0.49
C SER A 123 -13.14 -11.79 0.35
N ILE A 124 -14.26 -12.42 0.73
CA ILE A 124 -15.35 -11.77 1.47
C ILE A 124 -14.91 -11.13 2.79
N ASN A 125 -13.83 -11.63 3.38
CA ASN A 125 -13.28 -11.08 4.63
C ASN A 125 -12.23 -9.99 4.40
N MET A 126 -11.91 -9.64 3.14
CA MET A 126 -11.03 -8.52 2.86
C MET A 126 -11.75 -7.20 3.11
N SER A 127 -11.07 -6.31 3.83
CA SER A 127 -11.60 -4.96 4.02
C SER A 127 -11.53 -4.17 2.71
N PRO A 128 -12.63 -3.54 2.28
CA PRO A 128 -12.61 -2.61 1.15
C PRO A 128 -12.01 -1.25 1.52
N ASN A 129 -11.66 -1.03 2.79
CA ASN A 129 -11.09 0.22 3.23
C ASN A 129 -9.76 0.46 2.53
N ILE A 130 -9.67 1.60 1.87
CA ILE A 130 -8.48 1.98 1.14
C ILE A 130 -7.56 2.73 2.08
N HIS A 131 -6.41 2.13 2.40
CA HIS A 131 -5.33 2.80 3.11
C HIS A 131 -4.49 3.59 2.11
N PHE A 132 -4.60 4.89 2.14
CA PHE A 132 -3.84 5.75 1.22
C PHE A 132 -3.43 7.06 1.88
N LEU A 133 -2.37 7.64 1.34
CA LEU A 133 -1.98 9.01 1.63
C LEU A 133 -2.73 9.92 0.66
N SER A 134 -3.68 10.70 1.16
CA SER A 134 -4.30 11.76 0.39
C SER A 134 -3.48 13.04 0.54
N ALA A 135 -3.02 13.59 -0.57
CA ALA A 135 -2.40 14.89 -0.63
C ALA A 135 -3.35 15.84 -1.36
N ILE A 136 -3.90 16.79 -0.62
CA ILE A 136 -4.80 17.83 -1.15
C ILE A 136 -4.27 19.17 -0.70
N SER A 137 -4.08 20.06 -1.65
CA SER A 137 -3.67 21.44 -1.38
C SER A 137 -4.36 22.39 -2.34
N SER A 138 -4.65 23.60 -1.86
CA SER A 138 -5.29 24.64 -2.64
C SER A 138 -4.54 25.99 -2.55
N GLY A 139 -4.63 26.79 -3.61
CA GLY A 139 -4.09 28.14 -3.67
C GLY A 139 -2.60 28.20 -3.35
N LYS A 140 -2.21 29.07 -2.41
CA LYS A 140 -0.79 29.29 -2.04
C LYS A 140 -0.05 28.09 -1.45
N ASP A 141 -0.79 27.06 -1.02
CA ASP A 141 -0.18 25.86 -0.44
C ASP A 141 0.16 24.80 -1.48
N LEU A 142 -0.18 25.03 -2.75
CA LEU A 142 0.09 24.11 -3.86
C LEU A 142 1.55 23.66 -3.96
N PRO A 143 2.56 24.48 -3.73
CA PRO A 143 3.97 24.07 -3.80
C PRO A 143 4.42 23.14 -2.67
N LYS A 144 3.61 22.97 -1.62
CA LYS A 144 3.95 22.07 -0.51
C LYS A 144 3.71 20.62 -0.93
N THR A 145 4.78 19.88 -1.16
CA THR A 145 4.70 18.46 -1.51
C THR A 145 4.08 17.65 -0.36
N HIS A 146 3.24 16.67 -0.70
CA HIS A 146 2.54 15.82 0.27
C HIS A 146 1.73 16.57 1.35
N HIS A 147 1.27 17.79 1.03
CA HIS A 147 0.40 18.54 1.92
C HIS A 147 -0.88 17.74 2.18
N ARG A 148 -1.17 17.51 3.45
CA ARG A 148 -2.40 16.81 3.84
C ARG A 148 -3.58 17.76 3.80
N ALA A 149 -4.75 17.22 3.43
CA ALA A 149 -6.00 17.95 3.49
C ALA A 149 -6.20 18.60 4.86
N SER A 150 -6.48 19.89 4.87
CA SER A 150 -6.63 20.70 6.07
C SER A 150 -8.06 21.26 6.20
N THR A 151 -8.30 22.03 7.26
CA THR A 151 -9.55 22.78 7.44
C THR A 151 -9.63 24.05 6.59
N LYS A 152 -8.61 24.31 5.78
CA LYS A 152 -8.58 25.49 4.88
C LYS A 152 -9.71 25.41 3.87
N LEU A 153 -10.41 26.52 3.69
CA LEU A 153 -11.46 26.66 2.71
C LEU A 153 -10.90 26.98 1.33
N VAL A 154 -11.35 26.25 0.33
CA VAL A 154 -11.04 26.50 -1.07
C VAL A 154 -11.67 27.83 -1.49
N LYS A 155 -10.92 28.71 -2.14
CA LYS A 155 -11.41 29.99 -2.64
C LYS A 155 -11.68 29.93 -4.14
N LYS A 156 -12.58 30.78 -4.60
CA LYS A 156 -12.83 30.93 -6.04
C LYS A 156 -11.54 31.38 -6.75
N GLY A 157 -11.15 30.62 -7.77
CA GLY A 157 -9.93 30.88 -8.53
C GLY A 157 -8.66 30.19 -7.98
N ASP A 158 -8.73 29.53 -6.81
CA ASP A 158 -7.61 28.75 -6.32
C ASP A 158 -7.34 27.55 -7.24
N PRO A 159 -6.11 27.33 -7.65
CA PRO A 159 -5.73 26.03 -8.21
C PRO A 159 -5.77 24.98 -7.11
N ILE A 160 -6.15 23.73 -7.47
CA ILE A 160 -6.27 22.63 -6.53
C ILE A 160 -5.44 21.46 -7.03
N PHE A 161 -4.66 20.90 -6.14
CA PHE A 161 -3.95 19.63 -6.34
C PHE A 161 -4.63 18.54 -5.55
N VAL A 162 -4.97 17.46 -6.23
CA VAL A 162 -5.55 16.25 -5.64
C VAL A 162 -4.71 15.05 -6.05
N CYS A 163 -4.11 14.39 -5.09
CA CYS A 163 -3.31 13.21 -5.30
C CYS A 163 -3.61 12.17 -4.21
N TYR A 164 -3.41 10.92 -4.55
CA TYR A 164 -3.37 9.84 -3.58
C TYR A 164 -2.25 8.87 -3.95
N CYS A 165 -1.67 8.25 -2.93
CA CYS A 165 -0.73 7.16 -3.06
C CYS A 165 -1.24 6.03 -2.16
N GLY A 166 -1.51 4.88 -2.74
CA GLY A 166 -2.04 3.74 -2.00
C GLY A 166 -1.80 2.43 -2.74
N SER A 167 -1.99 1.33 -2.04
CA SER A 167 -1.86 -0.05 -2.54
C SER A 167 -3.03 -0.89 -2.08
#